data_15e5491e6a77fd65904557a6db238bb5
#
_entry.id   15e5491e6a77fd65904557a6db238bb5
#
_cell.length_a   1.000
_cell.length_b   1.000
_cell.length_c   1.000
_cell.angle_alpha   90.00
_cell.angle_beta   90.00
_cell.angle_gamma   90.00
#
_symmetry.space_group_name_H-M   'P 1'
#
loop_
_entity.id
_entity.type
_entity.pdbx_description
1 polymer ?
#
loop_
_entity_poly.entity_id
_entity_poly.type
_entity_poly.pdbx_seq_one_letter_code
_entity_poly.pdbx_strand_id
1 'polypeptide(L)'
;MNESPRRALGSSLLIIERDLHTITEKLEQASMDSGSILESSIYDVDPQTKKRILNVAASMLDEIRQLKETFKLERSDQSLSRWVYSVLTEIWIILQDLRPEKLAKAYGRISDTDRKLLEPHILRLLRMLDEIR
;
A
#
# COMPACT_ATOMS: atom_id res chain seq x y z
N MET A 1 -14.84 -14.84 18.91
CA MET A 1 -13.71 -13.89 18.85
C MET A 1 -14.07 -12.63 19.60
N ASN A 2 -13.17 -12.14 20.39
CA ASN A 2 -13.36 -10.89 21.14
C ASN A 2 -13.46 -9.70 20.19
N GLU A 3 -14.02 -8.60 20.69
CA GLU A 3 -14.31 -7.43 19.86
C GLU A 3 -13.07 -6.75 19.30
N SER A 4 -12.01 -6.62 20.09
CA SER A 4 -10.78 -5.95 19.64
C SER A 4 -10.09 -6.69 18.48
N PRO A 5 -9.85 -8.02 18.58
CA PRO A 5 -9.34 -8.78 17.44
C PRO A 5 -10.28 -8.73 16.22
N ARG A 6 -11.58 -8.74 16.45
CA ARG A 6 -12.57 -8.66 15.37
C ARG A 6 -12.48 -7.34 14.61
N ARG A 7 -12.36 -6.23 15.32
CA ARG A 7 -12.17 -4.91 14.71
C ARG A 7 -10.86 -4.82 13.93
N ALA A 8 -9.80 -5.35 14.51
CA ALA A 8 -8.49 -5.37 13.85
C ALA A 8 -8.54 -6.20 12.56
N LEU A 9 -9.18 -7.35 12.61
CA LEU A 9 -9.35 -8.21 11.44
C LEU A 9 -10.17 -7.50 10.36
N GLY A 10 -11.31 -6.90 10.74
CA GLY A 10 -12.16 -6.18 9.81
C GLY A 10 -11.46 -5.01 9.14
N SER A 11 -10.73 -4.22 9.91
CA SER A 11 -9.98 -3.07 9.39
C SER A 11 -8.87 -3.50 8.44
N SER A 12 -8.15 -4.57 8.79
CA SER A 12 -7.07 -5.10 7.96
C SER A 12 -7.60 -5.66 6.64
N LEU A 13 -8.68 -6.42 6.69
CA LEU A 13 -9.29 -6.99 5.50
C LEU A 13 -9.80 -5.91 4.55
N LEU A 14 -10.31 -4.81 5.09
CA LEU A 14 -10.78 -3.70 4.28
C LEU A 14 -9.64 -3.03 3.51
N ILE A 15 -8.48 -2.89 4.13
CA ILE A 15 -7.29 -2.34 3.47
C ILE A 15 -6.84 -3.27 2.34
N ILE A 16 -6.79 -4.57 2.61
CA ILE A 16 -6.41 -5.58 1.61
C ILE A 16 -7.38 -5.56 0.43
N GLU A 17 -8.69 -5.52 0.69
CA GLU A 17 -9.70 -5.42 -0.36
C GLU A 17 -9.48 -4.19 -1.24
N ARG A 18 -9.24 -3.05 -0.63
CA ARG A 18 -9.00 -1.80 -1.36
C ARG A 18 -7.79 -1.92 -2.26
N ASP A 19 -6.70 -2.47 -1.73
CA ASP A 19 -5.46 -2.63 -2.49
C ASP A 19 -5.65 -3.60 -3.64
N LEU A 20 -6.38 -4.70 -3.43
CA LEU A 20 -6.67 -5.66 -4.50
C LEU A 20 -7.53 -5.03 -5.60
N HIS A 21 -8.52 -4.21 -5.24
CA HIS A 21 -9.32 -3.49 -6.22
C HIS A 21 -8.48 -2.48 -6.99
N THR A 22 -7.58 -1.78 -6.31
CA THR A 22 -6.66 -0.83 -6.95
C THR A 22 -5.75 -1.52 -7.95
N ILE A 23 -5.19 -2.67 -7.59
CA ILE A 23 -4.35 -3.46 -8.49
C ILE A 23 -5.15 -3.89 -9.73
N THR A 24 -6.36 -4.39 -9.52
CA THR A 24 -7.25 -4.82 -10.60
C THR A 24 -7.57 -3.67 -11.55
N GLU A 25 -7.93 -2.52 -11.01
CA GLU A 25 -8.24 -1.33 -11.81
C GLU A 25 -7.04 -0.87 -12.63
N LYS A 26 -5.87 -0.79 -12.01
CA LYS A 26 -4.65 -0.35 -12.70
C LYS A 26 -4.26 -1.31 -13.81
N LEU A 27 -4.37 -2.61 -13.59
CA LEU A 27 -4.05 -3.60 -14.62
C LEU A 27 -5.04 -3.55 -15.78
N GLU A 28 -6.31 -3.31 -15.53
CA GLU A 28 -7.32 -3.19 -16.56
C GLU A 28 -7.20 -1.88 -17.33
N GLN A 29 -6.91 -0.77 -16.67
CA GLN A 29 -6.75 0.54 -17.29
C GLN A 29 -5.45 0.67 -18.07
N ALA A 30 -4.38 0.03 -17.63
CA ALA A 30 -3.07 0.11 -18.28
C ALA A 30 -3.09 -0.39 -19.73
N SER A 31 -4.03 -1.26 -20.09
CA SER A 31 -4.18 -1.74 -21.47
C SER A 31 -4.93 -0.75 -22.36
N MET A 32 -5.56 0.29 -21.81
CA MET A 32 -6.42 1.22 -22.53
C MET A 32 -5.92 2.66 -22.56
N ASP A 33 -4.95 3.01 -21.72
CA ASP A 33 -4.57 4.39 -21.54
C ASP A 33 -3.11 4.67 -21.86
N SER A 34 -2.93 5.54 -22.83
CA SER A 34 -1.63 6.10 -23.20
C SER A 34 -1.43 7.53 -22.67
N GLY A 35 -2.28 8.05 -21.78
CA GLY A 35 -2.46 9.46 -21.74
C GLY A 35 -2.40 10.25 -20.45
N SER A 36 -2.00 9.69 -19.32
CA SER A 36 -1.83 10.55 -18.16
C SER A 36 -0.39 11.06 -18.08
N ILE A 37 -0.23 12.37 -18.20
CA ILE A 37 1.06 13.06 -18.10
C ILE A 37 1.67 12.91 -16.69
N LEU A 38 0.84 12.67 -15.67
CA LEU A 38 1.27 12.58 -14.27
C LEU A 38 1.53 11.15 -13.79
N GLU A 39 0.97 10.17 -14.47
CA GLU A 39 1.18 8.75 -14.17
C GLU A 39 1.41 7.98 -15.46
N SER A 40 2.63 7.99 -15.96
CA SER A 40 2.99 7.05 -17.02
C SER A 40 3.39 5.73 -16.37
N SER A 41 2.44 4.82 -16.27
CA SER A 41 2.77 3.44 -15.96
C SER A 41 3.35 2.81 -17.21
N ILE A 42 4.61 2.42 -17.14
CA ILE A 42 5.19 1.57 -18.17
C ILE A 42 4.45 0.23 -18.08
N TYR A 43 3.81 -0.16 -19.18
CA TYR A 43 3.12 -1.44 -19.23
C TYR A 43 4.14 -2.55 -19.46
N ASP A 44 4.75 -3.01 -18.37
CA ASP A 44 5.76 -4.07 -18.36
C ASP A 44 5.24 -5.40 -17.83
N VAL A 45 3.92 -5.54 -17.72
CA VAL A 45 3.28 -6.78 -17.29
C VAL A 45 2.78 -7.53 -18.52
N ASP A 46 3.29 -8.74 -18.75
CA ASP A 46 2.84 -9.55 -19.87
C ASP A 46 1.39 -10.05 -19.65
N PRO A 47 0.66 -10.41 -20.74
CA PRO A 47 -0.73 -10.82 -20.62
C PRO A 47 -0.96 -12.03 -19.72
N GLN A 48 -0.01 -12.95 -19.67
CA GLN A 48 -0.13 -14.16 -18.87
C GLN A 48 0.02 -13.84 -17.38
N THR A 49 0.98 -12.99 -17.03
CA THR A 49 1.17 -12.51 -15.66
C THR A 49 -0.03 -11.69 -15.21
N LYS A 50 -0.54 -10.80 -16.06
CA LYS A 50 -1.75 -10.03 -15.79
C LYS A 50 -2.92 -10.94 -15.46
N LYS A 51 -3.17 -11.94 -16.29
CA LYS A 51 -4.26 -12.89 -16.07
C LYS A 51 -4.12 -13.62 -14.74
N ARG A 52 -2.90 -14.05 -14.42
CA ARG A 52 -2.63 -14.74 -13.15
C ARG A 52 -2.88 -13.83 -11.94
N ILE A 53 -2.42 -12.60 -11.99
CA ILE A 53 -2.64 -11.62 -10.90
C ILE A 53 -4.13 -11.37 -10.71
N LEU A 54 -4.87 -11.14 -11.80
CA LEU A 54 -6.31 -10.89 -11.73
C LEU A 54 -7.07 -12.09 -11.16
N ASN A 55 -6.69 -13.31 -11.54
CA ASN A 55 -7.31 -14.51 -11.03
C ASN A 55 -7.04 -14.71 -9.54
N VAL A 56 -5.79 -14.51 -9.11
CA VAL A 56 -5.42 -14.63 -7.69
C VAL A 56 -6.09 -13.55 -6.87
N ALA A 57 -6.15 -12.31 -7.36
CA ALA A 57 -6.83 -11.22 -6.67
C ALA A 57 -8.32 -11.52 -6.48
N ALA A 58 -8.98 -12.06 -7.50
CA ALA A 58 -10.37 -12.47 -7.40
C ALA A 58 -10.57 -13.59 -6.36
N SER A 59 -9.66 -14.57 -6.34
CA SER A 59 -9.70 -15.65 -5.35
C SER A 59 -9.47 -15.13 -3.93
N MET A 60 -8.57 -14.18 -3.77
CA MET A 60 -8.31 -13.56 -2.47
C MET A 60 -9.53 -12.77 -1.98
N LEU A 61 -10.18 -12.01 -2.86
CA LEU A 61 -11.39 -11.28 -2.52
C LEU A 61 -12.51 -12.23 -2.08
N ASP A 62 -12.63 -13.37 -2.74
CA ASP A 62 -13.61 -14.38 -2.37
C ASP A 62 -13.31 -14.99 -1.00
N GLU A 63 -12.07 -15.31 -0.72
CA GLU A 63 -11.64 -15.82 0.59
C GLU A 63 -11.89 -14.78 1.70
N ILE A 64 -11.62 -13.52 1.42
CA ILE A 64 -11.90 -12.43 2.37
C ILE A 64 -13.39 -12.34 2.67
N ARG A 65 -14.23 -12.50 1.66
CA ARG A 65 -15.67 -12.51 1.85
C ARG A 65 -16.09 -13.65 2.77
N GLN A 66 -15.51 -14.84 2.59
CA GLN A 66 -15.78 -15.98 3.46
C GLN A 66 -15.33 -15.74 4.90
N LEU A 67 -14.17 -15.08 5.08
CA LEU A 67 -13.70 -14.68 6.41
C LEU A 67 -14.68 -13.73 7.10
N LYS A 68 -15.19 -12.77 6.36
CA LYS A 68 -16.18 -11.82 6.89
C LYS A 68 -17.45 -12.52 7.34
N GLU A 69 -17.92 -13.49 6.58
CA GLU A 69 -19.09 -14.28 6.92
C GLU A 69 -18.82 -15.17 8.14
N THR A 70 -17.69 -15.84 8.17
CA THR A 70 -17.31 -16.77 9.25
C THR A 70 -17.25 -16.05 10.59
N PHE A 71 -16.64 -14.88 10.65
CA PHE A 71 -16.49 -14.13 11.89
C PHE A 71 -17.55 -13.05 12.09
N LYS A 72 -18.56 -13.03 11.21
CA LYS A 72 -19.65 -12.06 11.25
C LYS A 72 -19.14 -10.62 11.32
N LEU A 73 -18.17 -10.35 10.47
CA LEU A 73 -17.63 -8.99 10.33
C LEU A 73 -18.62 -8.18 9.52
N GLU A 74 -19.63 -7.67 10.19
CA GLU A 74 -20.56 -6.76 9.55
C GLU A 74 -19.81 -5.51 9.09
N ARG A 75 -20.45 -4.78 8.16
CA ARG A 75 -19.99 -3.46 7.76
C ARG A 75 -19.42 -2.73 8.95
N SER A 76 -18.15 -2.86 9.12
CA SER A 76 -17.46 -2.10 10.14
C SER A 76 -17.55 -0.64 9.72
N ASP A 77 -18.23 0.15 10.52
CA ASP A 77 -18.01 1.57 10.50
C ASP A 77 -16.50 1.73 10.65
N GLN A 78 -15.85 1.95 9.53
CA GLN A 78 -14.42 2.14 9.55
C GLN A 78 -14.14 3.42 10.33
N SER A 79 -13.48 3.27 11.46
CA SER A 79 -13.02 4.43 12.20
C SER A 79 -12.08 5.22 11.30
N LEU A 80 -12.46 6.43 10.95
CA LEU A 80 -11.64 7.31 10.13
C LEU A 80 -10.27 7.53 10.78
N SER A 81 -10.23 7.67 12.09
CA SER A 81 -8.98 7.85 12.81
C SER A 81 -8.05 6.64 12.68
N ARG A 82 -8.61 5.43 12.70
CA ARG A 82 -7.82 4.22 12.48
C ARG A 82 -7.26 4.14 11.07
N TRP A 83 -8.08 4.48 10.08
CA TRP A 83 -7.63 4.50 8.70
C TRP A 83 -6.50 5.51 8.52
N VAL A 84 -6.69 6.73 9.00
CA VAL A 84 -5.66 7.77 8.95
C VAL A 84 -4.39 7.30 9.63
N TYR A 85 -4.50 6.73 10.84
CA TYR A 85 -3.35 6.23 11.57
C TYR A 85 -2.59 5.14 10.80
N SER A 86 -3.32 4.24 10.17
CA SER A 86 -2.72 3.17 9.35
C SER A 86 -1.96 3.74 8.15
N VAL A 87 -2.53 4.73 7.47
CA VAL A 87 -1.89 5.40 6.34
C VAL A 87 -0.64 6.14 6.79
N LEU A 88 -0.71 6.85 7.90
CA LEU A 88 0.45 7.56 8.45
C LEU A 88 1.57 6.60 8.85
N THR A 89 1.23 5.45 9.39
CA THR A 89 2.20 4.41 9.72
C THR A 89 2.87 3.86 8.46
N GLU A 90 2.11 3.63 7.40
CA GLU A 90 2.63 3.20 6.11
C GLU A 90 3.61 4.24 5.55
N ILE A 91 3.24 5.51 5.58
CA ILE A 91 4.11 6.60 5.14
C ILE A 91 5.40 6.63 5.96
N TRP A 92 5.30 6.44 7.27
CA TRP A 92 6.47 6.39 8.15
C TRP A 92 7.42 5.25 7.75
N ILE A 93 6.88 4.07 7.49
CA ILE A 93 7.67 2.91 7.06
C ILE A 93 8.39 3.21 5.73
N ILE A 94 7.66 3.77 4.78
CA ILE A 94 8.23 4.14 3.48
C ILE A 94 9.37 5.15 3.65
N LEU A 95 9.16 6.18 4.47
CA LEU A 95 10.18 7.19 4.72
C LEU A 95 11.41 6.61 5.41
N GLN A 96 11.23 5.68 6.33
CA GLN A 96 12.36 4.98 6.98
C GLN A 96 13.17 4.19 5.96
N ASP A 97 12.50 3.57 4.99
CA ASP A 97 13.17 2.80 3.95
C ASP A 97 13.89 3.69 2.92
N LEU A 98 13.55 4.97 2.86
CA LEU A 98 14.22 5.95 1.99
C LEU A 98 15.44 6.60 2.64
N ARG A 99 15.74 6.29 3.89
CA ARG A 99 16.97 6.80 4.51
C ARG A 99 18.19 6.27 3.74
N PRO A 100 19.21 7.10 3.57
CA PRO A 100 20.35 6.73 2.71
C PRO A 100 20.98 5.38 3.02
N GLU A 101 21.10 5.01 4.30
CA GLU A 101 21.69 3.73 4.69
C GLU A 101 20.84 2.55 4.19
N LYS A 102 19.53 2.63 4.36
CA LYS A 102 18.61 1.56 3.95
C LYS A 102 18.46 1.51 2.44
N LEU A 103 18.40 2.67 1.81
CA LEU A 103 18.29 2.76 0.37
C LEU A 103 19.52 2.17 -0.31
N ALA A 104 20.72 2.48 0.20
CA ALA A 104 21.98 1.93 -0.30
C ALA A 104 22.06 0.43 -0.10
N LYS A 105 21.58 -0.07 1.04
CA LYS A 105 21.60 -1.50 1.35
C LYS A 105 20.68 -2.29 0.43
N ALA A 106 19.52 -1.72 0.10
CA ALA A 106 18.50 -2.41 -0.71
C ALA A 106 18.78 -2.32 -2.22
N TYR A 107 19.27 -1.18 -2.70
CA TYR A 107 19.32 -0.89 -4.14
C TYR A 107 20.70 -0.59 -4.69
N GLY A 108 21.69 -0.45 -3.83
CA GLY A 108 23.06 -0.20 -4.25
C GLY A 108 23.61 1.11 -3.71
N ARG A 109 24.92 1.28 -3.88
CA ARG A 109 25.67 2.37 -3.29
C ARG A 109 25.19 3.74 -3.75
N ILE A 110 25.04 4.66 -2.80
CA ILE A 110 24.72 6.06 -3.04
C ILE A 110 25.98 6.89 -2.78
N SER A 111 26.26 7.88 -3.65
CA SER A 111 27.38 8.79 -3.48
C SER A 111 27.23 9.63 -2.21
N ASP A 112 28.34 10.05 -1.63
CA ASP A 112 28.30 10.93 -0.45
C ASP A 112 27.59 12.25 -0.74
N THR A 113 27.72 12.76 -1.96
CA THR A 113 27.04 13.97 -2.39
C THR A 113 25.53 13.80 -2.36
N ASP A 114 25.01 12.71 -2.94
CA ASP A 114 23.59 12.42 -2.96
C ASP A 114 23.04 12.15 -1.55
N ARG A 115 23.82 11.45 -0.75
CA ARG A 115 23.47 11.19 0.65
C ARG A 115 23.27 12.48 1.43
N LYS A 116 24.20 13.41 1.29
CA LYS A 116 24.12 14.71 1.97
C LYS A 116 22.94 15.57 1.50
N LEU A 117 22.53 15.39 0.26
CA LEU A 117 21.37 16.10 -0.29
C LEU A 117 20.06 15.46 0.14
N LEU A 118 19.99 14.14 0.18
CA LEU A 118 18.77 13.38 0.47
C LEU A 118 18.42 13.39 1.97
N GLU A 119 19.39 13.11 2.81
CA GLU A 119 19.17 12.88 4.25
C GLU A 119 18.39 14.01 4.95
N PRO A 120 18.72 15.30 4.75
CA PRO A 120 17.96 16.37 5.40
C PRO A 120 16.48 16.41 5.01
N HIS A 121 16.17 16.07 3.75
CA HIS A 121 14.79 16.05 3.27
C HIS A 121 13.99 14.93 3.92
N ILE A 122 14.57 13.73 4.01
CA ILE A 122 13.90 12.59 4.65
C ILE A 122 13.67 12.85 6.13
N LEU A 123 14.66 13.39 6.84
CA LEU A 123 14.53 13.73 8.25
C LEU A 123 13.46 14.82 8.47
N ARG A 124 13.37 15.75 7.55
CA ARG A 124 12.36 16.81 7.61
C ARG A 124 10.96 16.26 7.40
N LEU A 125 10.80 15.35 6.44
CA LEU A 125 9.53 14.68 6.18
C LEU A 125 9.09 13.84 7.40
N LEU A 126 10.02 13.10 8.00
CA LEU A 126 9.74 12.33 9.22
C LEU A 126 9.30 13.24 10.37
N ARG A 127 9.93 14.39 10.51
CA ARG A 127 9.59 15.36 11.55
C ARG A 127 8.18 15.93 11.33
N MET A 128 7.85 16.27 10.08
CA MET A 128 6.51 16.73 9.74
C MET A 128 5.45 15.67 10.04
N LEU A 129 5.77 14.42 9.74
CA LEU A 129 4.86 13.30 10.02
C LEU A 129 4.62 13.13 11.52
N ASP A 130 5.64 13.31 12.34
CA ASP A 130 5.52 13.21 13.78
C ASP A 130 4.58 14.27 14.38
N GLU A 131 4.40 15.41 13.69
CA GLU A 131 3.49 16.46 14.15
C GLU A 131 2.02 16.05 14.03
N ILE A 132 1.68 15.13 13.11
CA ILE A 132 0.29 14.72 12.83
C ILE A 132 0.01 13.27 13.18
N ARG A 133 0.99 12.58 13.70
CA ARG A 133 0.87 11.17 14.04
C ARG A 133 0.50 10.93 15.52
#